data_d0a5f32c820ede6ce2798f2073efe305
#
_entry.id   d0a5f32c820ede6ce2798f2073efe305
#
_cell.length_a   1.000
_cell.length_b   1.000
_cell.length_c   1.000
_cell.angle_alpha   90.00
_cell.angle_beta   90.00
_cell.angle_gamma   90.00
#
_symmetry.space_group_name_H-M   'P 1'
#
loop_
_entity.id
_entity.type
_entity.pdbx_description
1 polymer ?
#
loop_
_entity_poly.entity_id
_entity_poly.type
_entity_poly.pdbx_seq_one_letter_code
_entity_poly.pdbx_strand_id
1 'polypeptide(L)'
;MTSTMRLLLVEDNVSLRAAMKSGLEDTGKVSVIAETDRGEEAIGLALDQPPDVILMDVQLAGEMNGVQAAVAIRREIARLPVVFYSIQDDERFYRDFLASGILTHYAYVRKSNYLLPAMVVPLLRDALAGRSFIDPDIEQRVQAVRLKDEDAPLELLEPNERDVVRLLAQGMTNEQIATRLNFRDRRAVSRTNGQIYAAWGLDNSTEDEKTARARATLIYNTGRMIIWDDDGTPRVRDAQGKWTPLF
;
A
#
# COMPACT_ATOMS: atom_id res chain seq x y z
N MET A 1 -0.87 -17.00 36.05
CA MET A 1 0.05 -15.85 35.91
C MET A 1 0.06 -15.49 34.44
N THR A 2 -0.42 -14.31 34.06
CA THR A 2 -0.34 -13.85 32.66
C THR A 2 1.13 -13.49 32.40
N SER A 3 1.75 -14.19 31.46
CA SER A 3 3.13 -13.94 31.04
C SER A 3 3.25 -12.50 30.54
N THR A 4 4.31 -11.81 30.91
CA THR A 4 4.63 -10.47 30.40
C THR A 4 4.93 -10.56 28.91
N MET A 5 4.31 -9.69 28.09
CA MET A 5 4.50 -9.65 26.64
C MET A 5 5.89 -9.09 26.30
N ARG A 6 6.65 -9.82 25.51
CA ARG A 6 7.95 -9.38 24.98
C ARG A 6 7.72 -8.48 23.77
N LEU A 7 8.10 -7.23 23.86
CA LEU A 7 7.82 -6.21 22.86
C LEU A 7 9.10 -5.75 22.14
N LEU A 8 9.06 -5.67 20.82
CA LEU A 8 9.97 -4.84 20.03
C LEU A 8 9.29 -3.48 19.81
N LEU A 9 9.95 -2.39 20.24
CA LEU A 9 9.47 -1.02 20.07
C LEU A 9 10.24 -0.34 18.93
N VAL A 10 9.51 0.12 17.90
CA VAL A 10 10.10 0.80 16.74
C VAL A 10 9.47 2.19 16.59
N GLU A 11 10.26 3.22 16.85
CA GLU A 11 9.82 4.62 16.91
C GLU A 11 11.01 5.55 16.65
N ASP A 12 10.92 6.46 15.71
CA ASP A 12 12.00 7.38 15.35
C ASP A 12 12.14 8.57 16.31
N ASN A 13 11.05 9.00 16.94
CA ASN A 13 11.07 10.06 17.93
C ASN A 13 11.64 9.55 19.26
N VAL A 14 12.86 9.96 19.58
CA VAL A 14 13.61 9.53 20.78
C VAL A 14 12.82 9.78 22.09
N SER A 15 12.17 10.94 22.21
CA SER A 15 11.41 11.26 23.43
C SER A 15 10.17 10.42 23.57
N LEU A 16 9.45 10.20 22.46
CA LEU A 16 8.26 9.35 22.45
C LEU A 16 8.63 7.89 22.69
N ARG A 17 9.71 7.39 22.08
CA ARG A 17 10.22 6.04 22.29
C ARG A 17 10.52 5.78 23.77
N ALA A 18 11.26 6.70 24.40
CA ALA A 18 11.59 6.57 25.82
C ALA A 18 10.33 6.62 26.73
N ALA A 19 9.40 7.53 26.46
CA ALA A 19 8.15 7.65 27.20
C ALA A 19 7.27 6.40 27.05
N MET A 20 7.13 5.87 25.82
CA MET A 20 6.37 4.66 25.53
C MET A 20 7.01 3.45 26.20
N LYS A 21 8.32 3.28 26.14
CA LYS A 21 9.04 2.22 26.84
C LYS A 21 8.73 2.22 28.32
N SER A 22 9.03 3.34 29.01
CA SER A 22 8.79 3.48 30.44
C SER A 22 7.33 3.21 30.81
N GLY A 23 6.38 3.85 30.12
CA GLY A 23 4.97 3.71 30.44
C GLY A 23 4.38 2.33 30.13
N LEU A 24 4.88 1.61 29.11
CA LEU A 24 4.47 0.23 28.84
C LEU A 24 5.00 -0.73 29.90
N GLU A 25 6.26 -0.59 30.31
CA GLU A 25 6.89 -1.40 31.36
C GLU A 25 6.26 -1.15 32.74
N ASP A 26 5.91 0.09 33.06
CA ASP A 26 5.20 0.48 34.28
C ASP A 26 3.83 -0.21 34.43
N THR A 27 3.22 -0.65 33.33
CA THR A 27 1.99 -1.45 33.39
C THR A 27 2.19 -2.84 34.00
N GLY A 28 3.43 -3.32 34.10
CA GLY A 28 3.79 -4.68 34.50
C GLY A 28 3.33 -5.78 33.54
N LYS A 29 2.84 -5.42 32.35
CA LYS A 29 2.26 -6.34 31.35
C LYS A 29 3.13 -6.51 30.12
N VAL A 30 4.10 -5.61 29.91
CA VAL A 30 4.99 -5.54 28.77
C VAL A 30 6.43 -5.47 29.25
N SER A 31 7.33 -6.14 28.54
CA SER A 31 8.78 -6.00 28.65
C SER A 31 9.33 -5.63 27.29
N VAL A 32 9.93 -4.46 27.16
CA VAL A 32 10.56 -4.00 25.92
C VAL A 32 11.93 -4.70 25.80
N ILE A 33 12.00 -5.71 24.95
CA ILE A 33 13.22 -6.54 24.79
C ILE A 33 14.22 -5.91 23.84
N ALA A 34 13.77 -5.08 22.90
CA ALA A 34 14.59 -4.31 21.99
C ALA A 34 13.85 -3.05 21.54
N GLU A 35 14.62 -2.04 21.13
CA GLU A 35 14.10 -0.78 20.58
C GLU A 35 14.99 -0.26 19.46
N THR A 36 14.39 0.39 18.44
CA THR A 36 15.12 1.02 17.35
C THR A 36 14.31 2.16 16.75
N ASP A 37 14.95 3.00 15.93
CA ASP A 37 14.35 4.07 15.15
C ASP A 37 14.23 3.75 13.65
N ARG A 38 14.70 2.56 13.21
CA ARG A 38 14.83 2.17 11.81
C ARG A 38 14.14 0.85 11.49
N GLY A 39 13.46 0.83 10.34
CA GLY A 39 12.81 -0.38 9.85
C GLY A 39 13.80 -1.51 9.53
N GLU A 40 14.93 -1.16 8.92
CA GLU A 40 15.98 -2.12 8.54
C GLU A 40 16.58 -2.81 9.77
N GLU A 41 16.82 -2.06 10.85
CA GLU A 41 17.37 -2.62 12.10
C GLU A 41 16.31 -3.46 12.84
N ALA A 42 15.04 -3.05 12.78
CA ALA A 42 13.94 -3.81 13.39
C ALA A 42 13.85 -5.24 12.86
N ILE A 43 14.17 -5.46 11.57
CA ILE A 43 14.21 -6.80 10.97
C ILE A 43 15.27 -7.67 11.69
N GLY A 44 16.50 -7.17 11.80
CA GLY A 44 17.59 -7.89 12.48
C GLY A 44 17.23 -8.21 13.93
N LEU A 45 16.76 -7.22 14.70
CA LEU A 45 16.38 -7.39 16.08
C LEU A 45 15.26 -8.41 16.29
N ALA A 46 14.25 -8.42 15.39
CA ALA A 46 13.15 -9.38 15.44
C ALA A 46 13.61 -10.82 15.16
N LEU A 47 14.61 -11.00 14.29
CA LEU A 47 15.14 -12.31 13.95
C LEU A 47 16.11 -12.84 15.01
N ASP A 48 16.95 -11.97 15.55
CA ASP A 48 17.94 -12.34 16.58
C ASP A 48 17.26 -12.67 17.91
N GLN A 49 16.24 -11.91 18.28
CA GLN A 49 15.50 -12.08 19.52
C GLN A 49 13.98 -11.95 19.27
N PRO A 50 13.32 -13.00 18.75
CA PRO A 50 11.90 -12.92 18.38
C PRO A 50 11.01 -12.37 19.49
N PRO A 51 10.30 -11.25 19.26
CA PRO A 51 9.33 -10.70 20.19
C PRO A 51 8.01 -11.45 20.11
N ASP A 52 7.14 -11.28 21.10
CA ASP A 52 5.75 -11.73 21.03
C ASP A 52 4.92 -10.80 20.14
N VAL A 53 5.24 -9.49 20.17
CA VAL A 53 4.52 -8.44 19.43
C VAL A 53 5.43 -7.26 19.13
N ILE A 54 5.13 -6.53 18.06
CA ILE A 54 5.82 -5.29 17.68
C ILE A 54 4.87 -4.11 17.86
N LEU A 55 5.36 -3.02 18.46
CA LEU A 55 4.75 -1.69 18.36
C LEU A 55 5.58 -0.89 17.36
N MET A 56 4.98 -0.52 16.23
CA MET A 56 5.67 -0.05 15.05
C MET A 56 5.15 1.32 14.62
N ASP A 57 5.98 2.35 14.67
CA ASP A 57 5.67 3.57 13.92
C ASP A 57 5.65 3.28 12.44
N VAL A 58 4.70 3.89 11.74
CA VAL A 58 4.62 3.76 10.28
C VAL A 58 5.67 4.61 9.59
N GLN A 59 5.94 5.81 10.12
CA GLN A 59 7.03 6.67 9.63
C GLN A 59 8.27 6.47 10.49
N LEU A 60 9.35 6.05 9.87
CA LEU A 60 10.62 5.76 10.53
C LEU A 60 11.76 6.55 9.89
N ALA A 61 12.86 6.67 10.62
CA ALA A 61 14.13 7.12 10.07
C ALA A 61 14.69 6.06 9.11
N GLY A 62 15.15 6.48 7.93
CA GLY A 62 15.71 5.58 6.91
C GLY A 62 14.89 5.51 5.64
N GLU A 63 15.16 4.49 4.82
CA GLU A 63 14.50 4.31 3.53
C GLU A 63 13.24 3.44 3.62
N MET A 64 13.15 2.60 4.66
CA MET A 64 12.07 1.65 4.89
C MET A 64 11.08 2.21 5.91
N ASN A 65 9.79 2.25 5.56
CA ASN A 65 8.74 2.57 6.51
C ASN A 65 8.33 1.35 7.36
N GLY A 66 7.54 1.60 8.43
CA GLY A 66 7.17 0.54 9.36
C GLY A 66 6.29 -0.57 8.75
N VAL A 67 5.48 -0.25 7.72
CA VAL A 67 4.68 -1.28 7.03
C VAL A 67 5.59 -2.21 6.23
N GLN A 68 6.55 -1.65 5.51
CA GLN A 68 7.54 -2.42 4.74
C GLN A 68 8.41 -3.28 5.66
N ALA A 69 8.84 -2.74 6.80
CA ALA A 69 9.57 -3.49 7.82
C ALA A 69 8.75 -4.67 8.37
N ALA A 70 7.47 -4.45 8.71
CA ALA A 70 6.58 -5.50 9.18
C ALA A 70 6.36 -6.61 8.14
N VAL A 71 6.24 -6.26 6.85
CA VAL A 71 6.15 -7.23 5.75
C VAL A 71 7.43 -8.07 5.67
N ALA A 72 8.60 -7.42 5.74
CA ALA A 72 9.89 -8.13 5.70
C ALA A 72 10.05 -9.09 6.89
N ILE A 73 9.71 -8.64 8.11
CA ILE A 73 9.75 -9.48 9.31
C ILE A 73 8.77 -10.66 9.18
N ARG A 74 7.56 -10.45 8.68
CA ARG A 74 6.55 -11.51 8.56
C ARG A 74 6.85 -12.55 7.47
N ARG A 75 7.77 -12.26 6.55
CA ARG A 75 8.29 -13.29 5.63
C ARG A 75 9.09 -14.36 6.36
N GLU A 76 9.78 -13.97 7.42
CA GLU A 76 10.61 -14.86 8.23
C GLU A 76 9.83 -15.41 9.45
N ILE A 77 9.07 -14.56 10.12
CA ILE A 77 8.28 -14.90 11.31
C ILE A 77 6.80 -14.72 10.95
N ALA A 78 6.20 -15.77 10.40
CA ALA A 78 4.83 -15.73 9.90
C ALA A 78 3.83 -15.28 10.98
N ARG A 79 2.97 -14.32 10.63
CA ARG A 79 1.90 -13.78 11.48
C ARG A 79 2.39 -13.14 12.79
N LEU A 80 3.65 -12.73 12.89
CA LEU A 80 4.10 -11.97 14.05
C LEU A 80 3.17 -10.78 14.28
N PRO A 81 2.57 -10.63 15.48
CA PRO A 81 1.64 -9.54 15.76
C PRO A 81 2.30 -8.16 15.67
N VAL A 82 1.61 -7.21 15.03
CA VAL A 82 2.11 -5.83 14.86
C VAL A 82 1.01 -4.84 15.19
N VAL A 83 1.32 -3.88 16.04
CA VAL A 83 0.47 -2.70 16.26
C VAL A 83 1.15 -1.52 15.58
N PHE A 84 0.59 -1.10 14.46
CA PHE A 84 0.99 0.13 13.77
C PHE A 84 0.38 1.34 14.47
N TYR A 85 1.16 2.39 14.66
CA TYR A 85 0.65 3.66 15.16
C TYR A 85 1.32 4.81 14.41
N SER A 86 0.53 5.83 14.03
CA SER A 86 1.00 6.92 13.17
C SER A 86 0.31 8.24 13.52
N ILE A 87 1.05 9.34 13.36
CA ILE A 87 0.49 10.70 13.38
C ILE A 87 0.04 11.10 11.98
N GLN A 88 0.69 10.56 10.96
CA GLN A 88 0.64 11.01 9.57
C GLN A 88 -0.63 10.53 8.85
N ASP A 89 -1.15 11.42 8.00
CA ASP A 89 -2.27 11.19 7.10
C ASP A 89 -1.74 11.19 5.64
N ASP A 90 -0.75 10.31 5.35
CA ASP A 90 -0.13 10.20 4.04
C ASP A 90 -0.66 8.97 3.31
N GLU A 91 -1.28 9.18 2.15
CA GLU A 91 -1.85 8.12 1.31
C GLU A 91 -0.85 7.01 0.94
N ARG A 92 0.45 7.31 0.88
CA ARG A 92 1.49 6.31 0.59
C ARG A 92 1.51 5.20 1.62
N PHE A 93 1.40 5.54 2.90
CA PHE A 93 1.39 4.54 3.97
C PHE A 93 0.13 3.67 3.94
N TYR A 94 -1.00 4.24 3.56
CA TYR A 94 -2.24 3.47 3.39
C TYR A 94 -2.16 2.51 2.19
N ARG A 95 -1.54 2.93 1.07
CA ARG A 95 -1.25 2.04 -0.07
C ARG A 95 -0.30 0.90 0.31
N ASP A 96 0.79 1.22 1.01
CA ASP A 96 1.72 0.21 1.50
C ASP A 96 1.02 -0.79 2.42
N PHE A 97 0.14 -0.30 3.31
CA PHE A 97 -0.66 -1.16 4.19
C PHE A 97 -1.61 -2.06 3.40
N LEU A 98 -2.35 -1.54 2.42
CA LEU A 98 -3.21 -2.34 1.54
C LEU A 98 -2.41 -3.39 0.76
N ALA A 99 -1.27 -3.00 0.20
CA ALA A 99 -0.39 -3.88 -0.56
C ALA A 99 0.34 -4.92 0.29
N SER A 100 0.42 -4.70 1.62
CA SER A 100 1.16 -5.57 2.54
C SER A 100 0.60 -6.99 2.66
N GLY A 101 -0.71 -7.17 2.38
CA GLY A 101 -1.41 -8.43 2.60
C GLY A 101 -1.57 -8.82 4.09
N ILE A 102 -1.37 -7.88 5.02
CA ILE A 102 -1.55 -8.11 6.46
C ILE A 102 -3.04 -8.12 6.78
N LEU A 103 -3.62 -9.31 6.98
CA LEU A 103 -5.06 -9.49 7.20
C LEU A 103 -5.44 -9.81 8.65
N THR A 104 -4.49 -10.26 9.46
CA THR A 104 -4.73 -10.69 10.86
C THR A 104 -3.55 -10.36 11.75
N HIS A 105 -3.74 -10.43 13.06
CA HIS A 105 -2.70 -10.19 14.06
C HIS A 105 -2.13 -8.78 13.97
N TYR A 106 -2.98 -7.77 13.81
CA TYR A 106 -2.54 -6.39 13.75
C TYR A 106 -3.54 -5.42 14.40
N ALA A 107 -3.03 -4.25 14.78
CA ALA A 107 -3.85 -3.04 14.91
C ALA A 107 -3.21 -1.91 14.10
N TYR A 108 -4.03 -0.97 13.61
CA TYR A 108 -3.55 0.26 12.99
C TYR A 108 -4.31 1.44 13.59
N VAL A 109 -3.60 2.27 14.36
CA VAL A 109 -4.20 3.33 15.17
C VAL A 109 -3.49 4.67 15.02
N ARG A 110 -4.22 5.75 15.30
CA ARG A 110 -3.65 7.10 15.33
C ARG A 110 -2.96 7.36 16.68
N LYS A 111 -1.73 7.86 16.67
CA LYS A 111 -0.99 8.25 17.87
C LYS A 111 -1.77 9.25 18.74
N SER A 112 -2.51 10.19 18.14
CA SER A 112 -3.32 11.19 18.87
C SER A 112 -4.38 10.58 19.78
N ASN A 113 -4.92 9.41 19.44
CA ASN A 113 -5.97 8.73 20.19
C ASN A 113 -5.42 7.73 21.20
N TYR A 114 -4.17 7.26 21.00
CA TYR A 114 -3.56 6.16 21.76
C TYR A 114 -2.19 6.53 22.33
N LEU A 115 -2.04 7.79 22.79
CA LEU A 115 -0.78 8.28 23.36
C LEU A 115 -0.44 7.64 24.71
N LEU A 116 -1.45 7.21 25.49
CA LEU A 116 -1.21 6.62 26.80
C LEU A 116 -0.85 5.13 26.64
N PRO A 117 0.29 4.69 27.21
CA PRO A 117 0.72 3.28 27.13
C PRO A 117 -0.34 2.27 27.58
N ALA A 118 -1.13 2.62 28.61
CA ALA A 118 -2.23 1.79 29.08
C ALA A 118 -3.32 1.52 28.03
N MET A 119 -3.51 2.43 27.05
CA MET A 119 -4.45 2.25 25.93
C MET A 119 -3.88 1.34 24.83
N VAL A 120 -2.56 1.27 24.71
CA VAL A 120 -1.88 0.41 23.72
C VAL A 120 -1.88 -1.06 24.16
N VAL A 121 -1.79 -1.34 25.44
CA VAL A 121 -1.73 -2.71 25.98
C VAL A 121 -2.90 -3.60 25.51
N PRO A 122 -4.16 -3.16 25.49
CA PRO A 122 -5.26 -3.96 24.94
C PRO A 122 -5.04 -4.31 23.46
N LEU A 123 -4.57 -3.36 22.66
CA LEU A 123 -4.31 -3.58 21.22
C LEU A 123 -3.21 -4.61 20.99
N LEU A 124 -2.13 -4.56 21.79
CA LEU A 124 -1.06 -5.57 21.74
C LEU A 124 -1.63 -6.97 22.03
N ARG A 125 -2.49 -7.10 23.04
CA ARG A 125 -3.15 -8.37 23.39
C ARG A 125 -4.09 -8.87 22.31
N ASP A 126 -4.84 -7.97 21.68
CA ASP A 126 -5.77 -8.30 20.63
C ASP A 126 -5.03 -8.80 19.39
N ALA A 127 -3.94 -8.14 19.01
CA ALA A 127 -3.07 -8.58 17.94
C ALA A 127 -2.45 -9.96 18.23
N LEU A 128 -1.97 -10.19 19.47
CA LEU A 128 -1.48 -11.51 19.92
C LEU A 128 -2.53 -12.60 19.83
N ALA A 129 -3.78 -12.29 20.13
CA ALA A 129 -4.91 -13.21 20.03
C ALA A 129 -5.39 -13.44 18.58
N GLY A 130 -4.69 -12.91 17.59
CA GLY A 130 -5.04 -13.07 16.18
C GLY A 130 -6.11 -12.09 15.68
N ARG A 131 -6.57 -11.20 16.56
CA ARG A 131 -7.56 -10.18 16.19
C ARG A 131 -6.91 -9.06 15.38
N SER A 132 -7.73 -8.36 14.60
CA SER A 132 -7.33 -7.16 13.88
C SER A 132 -8.23 -6.00 14.29
N PHE A 133 -7.65 -4.81 14.31
CA PHE A 133 -8.33 -3.56 14.60
C PHE A 133 -7.75 -2.45 13.74
N ILE A 134 -8.62 -1.63 13.17
CA ILE A 134 -8.23 -0.38 12.50
C ILE A 134 -9.02 0.75 13.16
N ASP A 135 -8.33 1.82 13.52
CA ASP A 135 -8.98 3.06 13.97
C ASP A 135 -9.95 3.54 12.88
N PRO A 136 -11.21 3.88 13.21
CA PRO A 136 -12.21 4.26 12.21
C PRO A 136 -11.77 5.40 11.27
N ASP A 137 -11.00 6.37 11.77
CA ASP A 137 -10.49 7.47 10.95
C ASP A 137 -9.46 6.95 9.93
N ILE A 138 -8.62 5.99 10.32
CA ILE A 138 -7.66 5.34 9.43
C ILE A 138 -8.41 4.45 8.43
N GLU A 139 -9.38 3.67 8.89
CA GLU A 139 -10.16 2.80 8.00
C GLU A 139 -10.85 3.60 6.89
N GLN A 140 -11.45 4.74 7.23
CA GLN A 140 -12.05 5.63 6.23
C GLN A 140 -11.02 6.10 5.18
N ARG A 141 -9.79 6.41 5.60
CA ARG A 141 -8.71 6.82 4.69
C ARG A 141 -8.22 5.67 3.82
N VAL A 142 -8.03 4.49 4.42
CA VAL A 142 -7.65 3.27 3.70
C VAL A 142 -8.70 2.93 2.62
N GLN A 143 -9.99 3.01 2.95
CA GLN A 143 -11.06 2.78 1.97
C GLN A 143 -11.09 3.85 0.88
N ALA A 144 -10.86 5.13 1.22
CA ALA A 144 -10.79 6.20 0.23
C ALA A 144 -9.64 6.00 -0.77
N VAL A 145 -8.47 5.56 -0.28
CA VAL A 145 -7.31 5.22 -1.13
C VAL A 145 -7.63 4.02 -2.00
N ARG A 146 -8.21 2.96 -1.42
CA ARG A 146 -8.62 1.76 -2.15
C ARG A 146 -9.57 2.09 -3.29
N LEU A 147 -10.60 2.89 -3.04
CA LEU A 147 -11.55 3.31 -4.07
C LEU A 147 -10.88 4.13 -5.18
N LYS A 148 -9.91 5.00 -4.82
CA LYS A 148 -9.12 5.74 -5.83
C LYS A 148 -8.27 4.80 -6.67
N ASP A 149 -7.65 3.79 -6.05
CA ASP A 149 -6.74 2.86 -6.72
C ASP A 149 -7.50 1.80 -7.52
N GLU A 150 -8.70 1.36 -7.10
CA GLU A 150 -9.57 0.47 -7.88
C GLU A 150 -10.01 1.12 -9.21
N ASP A 151 -10.13 2.45 -9.24
CA ASP A 151 -10.38 3.23 -10.46
C ASP A 151 -9.08 3.68 -11.17
N ALA A 152 -7.90 3.36 -10.63
CA ALA A 152 -6.62 3.72 -11.24
C ALA A 152 -6.33 2.80 -12.44
N PRO A 153 -6.24 3.34 -13.67
CA PRO A 153 -6.11 2.51 -14.86
C PRO A 153 -4.91 1.57 -14.83
N LEU A 154 -3.80 2.00 -14.21
CA LEU A 154 -2.57 1.21 -14.15
C LEU A 154 -2.67 0.01 -13.21
N GLU A 155 -3.56 0.03 -12.22
CA GLU A 155 -3.76 -1.11 -11.31
C GLU A 155 -4.50 -2.28 -11.98
N LEU A 156 -5.18 -2.02 -13.09
CA LEU A 156 -5.81 -3.04 -13.93
C LEU A 156 -4.82 -3.75 -14.86
N LEU A 157 -3.56 -3.32 -14.91
CA LEU A 157 -2.55 -3.81 -15.83
C LEU A 157 -1.45 -4.62 -15.13
N GLU A 158 -1.02 -5.68 -15.79
CA GLU A 158 0.18 -6.44 -15.41
C GLU A 158 1.46 -5.58 -15.54
N PRO A 159 2.55 -5.90 -14.82
CA PRO A 159 3.78 -5.10 -14.84
C PRO A 159 4.35 -4.85 -16.26
N ASN A 160 4.35 -5.86 -17.11
CA ASN A 160 4.78 -5.74 -18.51
C ASN A 160 3.87 -4.85 -19.34
N GLU A 161 2.56 -4.86 -19.08
CA GLU A 161 1.57 -4.01 -19.73
C GLU A 161 1.75 -2.54 -19.33
N ARG A 162 2.04 -2.28 -18.05
CA ARG A 162 2.37 -0.93 -17.55
C ARG A 162 3.60 -0.36 -18.26
N ASP A 163 4.64 -1.18 -18.45
CA ASP A 163 5.83 -0.75 -19.18
C ASP A 163 5.54 -0.47 -20.67
N VAL A 164 4.72 -1.30 -21.30
CA VAL A 164 4.32 -1.11 -22.71
C VAL A 164 3.49 0.15 -22.86
N VAL A 165 2.45 0.37 -22.03
CA VAL A 165 1.59 1.55 -22.16
C VAL A 165 2.33 2.85 -21.84
N ARG A 166 3.29 2.83 -20.93
CA ARG A 166 4.18 3.97 -20.65
C ARG A 166 4.94 4.43 -21.91
N LEU A 167 5.52 3.49 -22.65
CA LEU A 167 6.26 3.81 -23.87
C LEU A 167 5.32 4.15 -25.06
N LEU A 168 4.14 3.52 -25.08
CA LEU A 168 3.07 3.84 -26.03
C LEU A 168 2.61 5.29 -25.86
N ALA A 169 2.42 5.75 -24.62
CA ALA A 169 2.03 7.12 -24.31
C ALA A 169 3.12 8.15 -24.63
N GLN A 170 4.39 7.73 -24.69
CA GLN A 170 5.51 8.53 -25.21
C GLN A 170 5.56 8.60 -26.75
N GLY A 171 4.61 8.00 -27.44
CA GLY A 171 4.52 8.01 -28.90
C GLY A 171 5.39 6.98 -29.62
N MET A 172 5.99 6.02 -28.90
CA MET A 172 6.85 5.00 -29.50
C MET A 172 6.01 3.99 -30.33
N THR A 173 6.54 3.58 -31.49
CA THR A 173 5.93 2.51 -32.29
C THR A 173 6.09 1.15 -31.64
N ASN A 174 5.25 0.16 -32.01
CA ASN A 174 5.36 -1.20 -31.47
C ASN A 174 6.75 -1.84 -31.73
N GLU A 175 7.44 -1.44 -32.81
CA GLU A 175 8.79 -1.90 -33.13
C GLU A 175 9.83 -1.30 -32.17
N GLN A 176 9.73 0.01 -31.86
CA GLN A 176 10.58 0.68 -30.90
C GLN A 176 10.37 0.14 -29.47
N ILE A 177 9.11 -0.12 -29.09
CA ILE A 177 8.77 -0.72 -27.81
C ILE A 177 9.33 -2.13 -27.70
N ALA A 178 9.18 -2.95 -28.76
CA ALA A 178 9.74 -4.31 -28.80
C ALA A 178 11.24 -4.30 -28.57
N THR A 179 11.97 -3.42 -29.26
CA THR A 179 13.43 -3.28 -29.09
C THR A 179 13.78 -2.84 -27.66
N ARG A 180 13.05 -1.84 -27.11
CA ARG A 180 13.39 -1.23 -25.81
C ARG A 180 13.10 -2.14 -24.61
N LEU A 181 12.04 -2.95 -24.70
CA LEU A 181 11.62 -3.89 -23.63
C LEU A 181 12.04 -5.33 -23.91
N ASN A 182 12.86 -5.55 -24.95
CA ASN A 182 13.37 -6.86 -25.34
C ASN A 182 12.26 -7.90 -25.62
N PHE A 183 11.16 -7.46 -26.23
CA PHE A 183 10.15 -8.36 -26.80
C PHE A 183 10.68 -9.04 -28.04
N ARG A 184 10.21 -10.27 -28.31
CA ARG A 184 10.63 -11.06 -29.47
C ARG A 184 10.40 -10.34 -30.82
N ASP A 185 9.26 -9.64 -30.94
CA ASP A 185 8.88 -8.92 -32.15
C ASP A 185 7.75 -7.91 -31.89
N ARG A 186 7.43 -7.07 -32.89
CA ARG A 186 6.33 -6.09 -32.82
C ARG A 186 4.96 -6.73 -32.59
N ARG A 187 4.76 -8.02 -33.00
CA ARG A 187 3.48 -8.72 -32.83
C ARG A 187 3.25 -9.06 -31.35
N ALA A 188 4.32 -9.33 -30.61
CA ALA A 188 4.22 -9.53 -29.17
C ALA A 188 3.71 -8.26 -28.47
N VAL A 189 4.25 -7.09 -28.82
CA VAL A 189 3.76 -5.79 -28.31
C VAL A 189 2.32 -5.53 -28.75
N SER A 190 1.95 -5.87 -29.99
CA SER A 190 0.57 -5.71 -30.47
C SER A 190 -0.44 -6.55 -29.67
N ARG A 191 -0.06 -7.78 -29.26
CA ARG A 191 -0.89 -8.61 -28.36
C ARG A 191 -1.02 -7.98 -26.97
N THR A 192 0.07 -7.46 -26.42
CA THR A 192 0.05 -6.76 -25.13
C THR A 192 -0.83 -5.50 -25.20
N ASN A 193 -0.77 -4.73 -26.30
CA ASN A 193 -1.68 -3.60 -26.51
C ASN A 193 -3.14 -4.05 -26.51
N GLY A 194 -3.46 -5.17 -27.15
CA GLY A 194 -4.81 -5.76 -27.13
C GLY A 194 -5.28 -6.09 -25.71
N GLN A 195 -4.39 -6.61 -24.85
CA GLN A 195 -4.69 -6.88 -23.43
C GLN A 195 -4.95 -5.58 -22.66
N ILE A 196 -4.12 -4.56 -22.87
CA ILE A 196 -4.33 -3.23 -22.28
C ILE A 196 -5.66 -2.64 -22.72
N TYR A 197 -5.98 -2.72 -24.02
CA TYR A 197 -7.24 -2.19 -24.55
C TYR A 197 -8.44 -2.94 -23.97
N ALA A 198 -8.38 -4.26 -23.84
CA ALA A 198 -9.42 -5.05 -23.21
C ALA A 198 -9.59 -4.71 -21.72
N ALA A 199 -8.49 -4.57 -20.98
CA ALA A 199 -8.52 -4.20 -19.56
C ALA A 199 -9.16 -2.82 -19.33
N TRP A 200 -9.04 -1.91 -20.30
CA TRP A 200 -9.60 -0.57 -20.24
C TRP A 200 -10.90 -0.37 -21.01
N GLY A 201 -11.47 -1.48 -21.57
CA GLY A 201 -12.72 -1.43 -22.32
C GLY A 201 -12.62 -0.68 -23.66
N LEU A 202 -11.43 -0.68 -24.28
CA LEU A 202 -11.14 -0.01 -25.54
C LEU A 202 -11.13 -0.98 -26.74
N ASP A 203 -11.57 -2.21 -26.55
CA ASP A 203 -11.55 -3.31 -27.55
C ASP A 203 -12.84 -3.45 -28.36
N ASN A 204 -13.66 -2.40 -28.39
CA ASN A 204 -14.90 -2.40 -29.14
C ASN A 204 -14.63 -2.69 -30.63
N SER A 205 -15.27 -3.70 -31.16
CA SER A 205 -15.06 -4.27 -32.52
C SER A 205 -15.26 -3.29 -33.68
N THR A 206 -15.72 -2.08 -33.40
CA THR A 206 -15.96 -1.01 -34.42
C THR A 206 -14.87 0.05 -34.46
N GLU A 207 -13.91 0.03 -33.51
CA GLU A 207 -12.85 1.04 -33.44
C GLU A 207 -11.56 0.54 -34.08
N ASP A 208 -10.86 1.44 -34.78
CA ASP A 208 -9.55 1.12 -35.32
C ASP A 208 -8.46 1.17 -34.23
N GLU A 209 -7.34 0.46 -34.45
CA GLU A 209 -6.20 0.40 -33.53
C GLU A 209 -5.64 1.80 -33.20
N LYS A 210 -5.80 2.78 -34.08
CA LYS A 210 -5.31 4.14 -33.87
C LYS A 210 -6.15 4.86 -32.84
N THR A 211 -7.46 4.69 -32.86
CA THR A 211 -8.40 5.25 -31.89
C THR A 211 -8.16 4.65 -30.52
N ALA A 212 -8.07 3.31 -30.42
CA ALA A 212 -7.77 2.64 -29.16
C ALA A 212 -6.42 3.10 -28.58
N ARG A 213 -5.40 3.28 -29.40
CA ARG A 213 -4.11 3.80 -29.01
C ARG A 213 -4.17 5.23 -28.48
N ALA A 214 -4.90 6.13 -29.14
CA ALA A 214 -5.07 7.51 -28.69
C ALA A 214 -5.81 7.57 -27.35
N ARG A 215 -6.87 6.79 -27.19
CA ARG A 215 -7.63 6.67 -25.94
C ARG A 215 -6.78 6.10 -24.81
N ALA A 216 -6.00 5.05 -25.05
CA ALA A 216 -5.07 4.50 -24.08
C ALA A 216 -4.01 5.52 -23.64
N THR A 217 -3.50 6.33 -24.56
CA THR A 217 -2.58 7.43 -24.24
C THR A 217 -3.24 8.47 -23.35
N LEU A 218 -4.51 8.82 -23.59
CA LEU A 218 -5.25 9.77 -22.76
C LEU A 218 -5.51 9.24 -21.35
N ILE A 219 -5.92 7.98 -21.23
CA ILE A 219 -6.09 7.29 -19.94
C ILE A 219 -4.77 7.30 -19.15
N TYR A 220 -3.67 6.89 -19.78
CA TYR A 220 -2.35 6.88 -19.14
C TYR A 220 -1.92 8.27 -18.63
N ASN A 221 -2.05 9.30 -19.49
CA ASN A 221 -1.59 10.65 -19.16
C ASN A 221 -2.46 11.34 -18.11
N THR A 222 -3.75 11.03 -18.05
CA THR A 222 -4.66 11.58 -17.04
C THR A 222 -4.61 10.80 -15.72
N GLY A 223 -4.13 9.55 -15.75
CA GLY A 223 -4.16 8.65 -14.60
C GLY A 223 -5.59 8.29 -14.14
N ARG A 224 -6.60 8.46 -15.01
CA ARG A 224 -8.02 8.25 -14.70
C ARG A 224 -8.65 7.33 -15.73
N MET A 225 -9.53 6.43 -15.28
CA MET A 225 -10.38 5.67 -16.19
C MET A 225 -11.30 6.63 -16.94
N ILE A 226 -11.31 6.48 -18.26
CA ILE A 226 -12.15 7.26 -19.18
C ILE A 226 -12.98 6.27 -19.97
N ILE A 227 -14.29 6.51 -20.01
CA ILE A 227 -15.19 5.83 -20.93
C ILE A 227 -15.61 6.82 -22.03
N TRP A 228 -16.02 6.29 -23.16
CA TRP A 228 -16.53 7.11 -24.27
C TRP A 228 -17.99 6.76 -24.52
N ASP A 229 -18.85 7.79 -24.62
CA ASP A 229 -20.22 7.62 -25.04
C ASP A 229 -20.29 7.25 -26.53
N ASP A 230 -21.48 6.88 -27.00
CA ASP A 230 -21.73 6.53 -28.40
C ASP A 230 -21.40 7.67 -29.38
N ASP A 231 -21.46 8.93 -28.92
CA ASP A 231 -21.06 10.11 -29.70
C ASP A 231 -19.56 10.43 -29.63
N GLY A 232 -18.78 9.61 -28.90
CA GLY A 232 -17.34 9.78 -28.73
C GLY A 232 -16.94 10.77 -27.64
N THR A 233 -17.88 11.25 -26.79
CA THR A 233 -17.57 12.16 -25.69
C THR A 233 -16.86 11.42 -24.54
N PRO A 234 -15.64 11.85 -24.15
CA PRO A 234 -14.94 11.23 -23.02
C PRO A 234 -15.54 11.62 -21.69
N ARG A 235 -15.76 10.64 -20.80
CA ARG A 235 -16.27 10.82 -19.45
C ARG A 235 -15.35 10.22 -18.41
N VAL A 236 -15.31 10.87 -17.27
CA VAL A 236 -14.55 10.44 -16.08
C VAL A 236 -15.48 10.40 -14.86
N ARG A 237 -15.14 9.60 -13.88
CA ARG A 237 -15.83 9.61 -12.59
C ARG A 237 -15.43 10.85 -11.79
N ASP A 238 -16.43 11.56 -11.23
CA ASP A 238 -16.22 12.61 -10.25
C ASP A 238 -16.00 12.01 -8.84
N ALA A 239 -15.78 12.88 -7.84
CA ALA A 239 -15.56 12.48 -6.46
C ALA A 239 -16.78 11.75 -5.82
N GLN A 240 -17.95 11.84 -6.42
CA GLN A 240 -19.18 11.15 -6.02
C GLN A 240 -19.43 9.86 -6.80
N GLY A 241 -18.48 9.45 -7.67
CA GLY A 241 -18.58 8.25 -8.51
C GLY A 241 -19.48 8.39 -9.74
N LYS A 242 -19.95 9.60 -10.07
CA LYS A 242 -20.80 9.87 -11.23
C LYS A 242 -19.95 10.17 -12.47
N TRP A 243 -20.37 9.62 -13.63
CA TRP A 243 -19.71 9.90 -14.90
C TRP A 243 -20.05 11.32 -15.40
N THR A 244 -19.04 12.15 -15.58
CA THR A 244 -19.14 13.53 -16.06
C THR A 244 -18.21 13.75 -17.26
N PRO A 245 -18.52 14.67 -18.19
CA PRO A 245 -17.60 14.96 -19.29
C PRO A 245 -16.21 15.36 -18.79
N LEU A 246 -15.18 14.93 -19.52
CA LEU A 246 -13.79 15.26 -19.16
C LEU A 246 -13.42 16.73 -19.46
N PHE A 247 -14.12 17.34 -20.47
CA PHE A 247 -13.91 18.73 -20.92
C PHE A 247 -15.24 19.50 -20.91
#